data_81ea00673448668d6a14142d5444c3c7
#
_entry.id   81ea00673448668d6a14142d5444c3c7
#
_cell.length_a   1.000
_cell.length_b   1.000
_cell.length_c   1.000
_cell.angle_alpha   90.00
_cell.angle_beta   90.00
_cell.angle_gamma   90.00
#
_symmetry.space_group_name_H-M   'P 1'
#
loop_
_entity.id
_entity.type
_entity.pdbx_description
1 polymer ?
#
loop_
_entity_poly.entity_id
_entity_poly.type
_entity_poly.pdbx_seq_one_letter_code
_entity_poly.pdbx_strand_id
1 'polypeptide(L)'
;NFKSKESSYLLVLIGNTPEKIINMNFKSLSEIQEEAEKFITGGMSSSFRANLYTGLPMYANKAQGPRFTDCTGKEFIDFFMCHGSVILGHDRYEVKSALHEVIEKGYYAGFDDWPTVNLAQKICESIPAAEQIRFVNSGTEGTLLALRLARGHTGRDLIVRIDGHYHGCQDYLFANNLVSKIDLSNDGSKRSKTIGRTSGVPEVMDSLVVTIPWNNF
;
A
#
# COMPACT_ATOMS: atom_id res chain seq x y z
N ASN A 1 -19.78 9.15 -33.87
CA ASN A 1 -20.80 8.50 -33.01
C ASN A 1 -20.32 7.26 -32.25
N PHE A 2 -19.00 7.05 -32.12
CA PHE A 2 -18.44 5.95 -31.32
C PHE A 2 -18.21 6.37 -29.84
N LYS A 3 -18.01 7.65 -29.56
CA LYS A 3 -17.71 8.19 -28.23
C LYS A 3 -18.84 8.13 -27.18
N SER A 4 -20.09 7.95 -27.60
CA SER A 4 -21.23 7.95 -26.67
C SER A 4 -21.65 6.54 -26.18
N LYS A 5 -21.19 5.48 -26.81
CA LYS A 5 -21.59 4.11 -26.44
C LYS A 5 -20.66 3.46 -25.43
N GLU A 6 -19.35 3.72 -25.47
CA GLU A 6 -18.39 3.09 -24.55
C GLU A 6 -18.48 3.65 -23.12
N SER A 7 -18.75 4.94 -22.95
CA SER A 7 -19.01 5.50 -21.62
C SER A 7 -20.30 4.97 -21.00
N SER A 8 -21.28 4.59 -21.82
CA SER A 8 -22.54 3.99 -21.34
C SER A 8 -22.37 2.56 -20.85
N TYR A 9 -21.45 1.76 -21.42
CA TYR A 9 -21.22 0.38 -20.96
C TYR A 9 -20.47 0.33 -19.64
N LEU A 10 -19.52 1.24 -19.41
CA LEU A 10 -18.81 1.33 -18.13
C LEU A 10 -19.76 1.78 -16.99
N LEU A 11 -20.66 2.73 -17.30
CA LEU A 11 -21.69 3.19 -16.37
C LEU A 11 -22.74 2.11 -16.05
N VAL A 12 -23.07 1.25 -16.99
CA VAL A 12 -23.98 0.10 -16.76
C VAL A 12 -23.35 -0.99 -15.91
N LEU A 13 -22.02 -1.22 -16.03
CA LEU A 13 -21.30 -2.19 -15.18
C LEU A 13 -21.15 -1.70 -13.74
N ILE A 14 -21.13 -0.39 -13.51
CA ILE A 14 -21.03 0.19 -12.16
C ILE A 14 -22.44 0.40 -11.54
N GLY A 15 -23.52 0.35 -12.33
CA GLY A 15 -24.91 0.37 -11.86
C GLY A 15 -25.39 1.67 -11.20
N ASN A 16 -24.53 2.70 -11.12
CA ASN A 16 -24.82 3.98 -10.49
C ASN A 16 -24.32 5.16 -11.34
N THR A 17 -25.04 6.28 -11.31
CA THR A 17 -24.52 7.54 -11.85
C THR A 17 -23.36 8.03 -10.99
N PRO A 18 -22.39 8.79 -11.55
CA PRO A 18 -21.29 9.37 -10.78
C PRO A 18 -21.74 10.07 -9.50
N GLU A 19 -22.88 10.72 -9.50
CA GLU A 19 -23.48 11.39 -8.34
C GLU A 19 -23.87 10.39 -7.22
N LYS A 20 -24.35 9.19 -7.55
CA LYS A 20 -24.68 8.15 -6.58
C LYS A 20 -23.45 7.48 -5.99
N ILE A 21 -22.35 7.40 -6.75
CA ILE A 21 -21.08 6.83 -6.25
C ILE A 21 -20.43 7.79 -5.24
N ILE A 22 -20.59 9.10 -5.45
CA ILE A 22 -19.93 10.13 -4.62
C ILE A 22 -20.76 10.52 -3.40
N ASN A 23 -22.09 10.36 -3.42
CA ASN A 23 -23.01 10.87 -2.40
C ASN A 23 -23.68 9.77 -1.57
N MET A 24 -22.98 8.74 -1.15
CA MET A 24 -23.49 7.80 -0.14
C MET A 24 -23.42 8.48 1.23
N ASN A 25 -24.55 8.88 1.79
CA ASN A 25 -24.65 9.44 3.13
C ASN A 25 -24.77 8.30 4.15
N PHE A 26 -23.66 7.82 4.66
CA PHE A 26 -23.63 6.92 5.79
C PHE A 26 -23.69 7.73 7.10
N LYS A 27 -24.42 7.24 8.07
CA LYS A 27 -24.59 7.91 9.37
C LYS A 27 -23.51 7.51 10.38
N SER A 28 -22.84 6.38 10.15
CA SER A 28 -21.81 5.87 11.05
C SER A 28 -20.74 5.05 10.30
N LEU A 29 -19.59 4.89 10.94
CA LEU A 29 -18.52 4.01 10.44
C LEU A 29 -18.94 2.55 10.40
N SER A 30 -19.78 2.12 11.33
CA SER A 30 -20.31 0.75 11.37
C SER A 30 -21.22 0.43 10.19
N GLU A 31 -22.09 1.36 9.78
CA GLU A 31 -22.94 1.18 8.60
C GLU A 31 -22.11 0.97 7.32
N ILE A 32 -21.02 1.74 7.15
CA ILE A 32 -20.12 1.55 6.01
C ILE A 32 -19.41 0.21 6.12
N GLN A 33 -18.94 -0.17 7.30
CA GLN A 33 -18.25 -1.43 7.52
C GLN A 33 -19.16 -2.62 7.16
N GLU A 34 -20.39 -2.64 7.65
CA GLU A 34 -21.37 -3.66 7.33
C GLU A 34 -21.66 -3.76 5.83
N GLU A 35 -21.76 -2.62 5.14
CA GLU A 35 -21.92 -2.63 3.69
C GLU A 35 -20.66 -3.09 2.96
N ALA A 36 -19.49 -2.64 3.38
CA ALA A 36 -18.21 -3.02 2.78
C ALA A 36 -17.90 -4.51 2.95
N GLU A 37 -18.24 -5.13 4.07
CA GLU A 37 -18.03 -6.55 4.33
C GLU A 37 -18.77 -7.49 3.36
N LYS A 38 -19.83 -7.00 2.74
CA LYS A 38 -20.55 -7.77 1.69
C LYS A 38 -19.71 -7.98 0.43
N PHE A 39 -18.72 -7.12 0.18
CA PHE A 39 -17.98 -7.08 -1.08
C PHE A 39 -16.46 -7.12 -0.90
N ILE A 40 -15.97 -6.73 0.26
CA ILE A 40 -14.52 -6.62 0.56
C ILE A 40 -14.22 -7.47 1.81
N THR A 41 -13.28 -8.39 1.71
CA THR A 41 -12.87 -9.23 2.83
C THR A 41 -12.46 -8.37 4.04
N GLY A 42 -13.19 -8.53 5.16
CA GLY A 42 -12.99 -7.72 6.37
C GLY A 42 -13.38 -6.24 6.21
N GLY A 43 -14.15 -5.89 5.16
CA GLY A 43 -14.64 -4.53 4.91
C GLY A 43 -13.57 -3.51 4.56
N MET A 44 -12.31 -3.93 4.32
CA MET A 44 -11.19 -3.02 4.05
C MET A 44 -10.28 -3.52 2.95
N SER A 45 -9.75 -2.63 2.13
CA SER A 45 -8.88 -2.98 1.00
C SER A 45 -7.46 -3.40 1.41
N SER A 46 -7.11 -3.26 2.68
CA SER A 46 -5.84 -3.73 3.27
C SER A 46 -5.98 -3.84 4.79
N SER A 47 -5.45 -4.92 5.38
CA SER A 47 -5.43 -5.13 6.83
C SER A 47 -4.70 -4.01 7.61
N PHE A 48 -3.76 -3.32 6.97
CA PHE A 48 -3.07 -2.15 7.54
C PHE A 48 -3.96 -0.92 7.71
N ARG A 49 -5.19 -0.92 7.18
CA ARG A 49 -6.15 0.17 7.33
C ARG A 49 -7.04 0.04 8.57
N ALA A 50 -6.97 -1.09 9.26
CA ALA A 50 -7.66 -1.27 10.53
C ALA A 50 -7.07 -0.31 11.58
N ASN A 51 -7.94 0.48 12.21
CA ASN A 51 -7.55 1.28 13.35
C ASN A 51 -7.38 0.36 14.57
N LEU A 52 -6.22 0.43 15.23
CA LEU A 52 -5.88 -0.45 16.35
C LEU A 52 -6.80 -0.28 17.57
N TYR A 53 -7.45 0.89 17.72
CA TYR A 53 -8.33 1.17 18.86
C TYR A 53 -9.78 0.80 18.59
N THR A 54 -10.26 0.99 17.37
CA THR A 54 -11.67 0.75 17.02
C THR A 54 -11.89 -0.60 16.32
N GLY A 55 -10.82 -1.21 15.81
CA GLY A 55 -10.90 -2.40 14.95
C GLY A 55 -11.51 -2.13 13.57
N LEU A 56 -11.97 -0.91 13.31
CA LEU A 56 -12.62 -0.49 12.08
C LEU A 56 -11.68 0.36 11.23
N PRO A 57 -11.77 0.30 9.91
CA PRO A 57 -11.03 1.20 9.05
C PRO A 57 -11.58 2.64 9.16
N MET A 58 -10.71 3.60 8.85
CA MET A 58 -11.13 4.99 8.70
C MET A 58 -11.58 5.23 7.26
N TYR A 59 -12.86 5.59 7.08
CA TYR A 59 -13.42 5.93 5.78
C TYR A 59 -13.35 7.43 5.56
N ALA A 60 -12.32 7.89 4.86
CA ALA A 60 -12.13 9.30 4.56
C ALA A 60 -13.11 9.78 3.48
N ASN A 61 -13.70 10.95 3.67
CA ASN A 61 -14.55 11.64 2.72
C ASN A 61 -13.80 12.77 2.00
N LYS A 62 -13.02 13.55 2.74
CA LYS A 62 -12.24 14.67 2.22
C LYS A 62 -10.90 14.76 2.95
N ALA A 63 -9.87 15.18 2.23
CA ALA A 63 -8.56 15.45 2.83
C ALA A 63 -7.97 16.73 2.24
N GLN A 64 -7.28 17.52 3.08
CA GLN A 64 -6.61 18.75 2.66
C GLN A 64 -5.44 19.08 3.61
N GLY A 65 -4.27 19.36 3.07
CA GLY A 65 -3.09 19.62 3.87
C GLY A 65 -2.83 18.49 4.87
N PRO A 66 -2.67 18.77 6.18
CA PRO A 66 -2.44 17.76 7.20
C PRO A 66 -3.72 17.14 7.77
N ARG A 67 -4.88 17.39 7.21
CA ARG A 67 -6.19 17.02 7.78
C ARG A 67 -7.02 16.18 6.83
N PHE A 68 -7.84 15.32 7.39
CA PHE A 68 -8.91 14.66 6.65
C PHE A 68 -10.21 14.66 7.46
N THR A 69 -11.33 14.56 6.76
CA THR A 69 -12.66 14.42 7.33
C THR A 69 -13.16 13.02 7.00
N ASP A 70 -13.67 12.30 7.97
CA ASP A 70 -14.29 11.01 7.73
C ASP A 70 -15.73 11.15 7.14
N CYS A 71 -16.32 10.02 6.82
CA CYS A 71 -17.67 9.95 6.26
C CYS A 71 -18.77 10.46 7.21
N THR A 72 -18.49 10.60 8.52
CA THR A 72 -19.42 11.16 9.51
C THR A 72 -19.27 12.68 9.68
N GLY A 73 -18.30 13.28 8.96
CA GLY A 73 -17.98 14.70 9.04
C GLY A 73 -17.00 15.07 10.15
N LYS A 74 -16.45 14.10 10.89
CA LYS A 74 -15.46 14.35 11.93
C LYS A 74 -14.09 14.61 11.31
N GLU A 75 -13.43 15.69 11.74
CA GLU A 75 -12.09 16.07 11.29
C GLU A 75 -11.00 15.46 12.16
N PHE A 76 -9.90 15.05 11.51
CA PHE A 76 -8.70 14.49 12.12
C PHE A 76 -7.44 15.15 11.55
N ILE A 77 -6.38 15.20 12.36
CA ILE A 77 -5.03 15.47 11.88
C ILE A 77 -4.42 14.14 11.45
N ASP A 78 -3.93 14.07 10.22
CA ASP A 78 -3.34 12.87 9.66
C ASP A 78 -1.83 12.81 9.96
N PHE A 79 -1.46 12.06 11.00
CA PHE A 79 -0.05 11.75 11.30
C PHE A 79 0.45 10.49 10.56
N PHE A 80 -0.45 9.74 9.93
CA PHE A 80 -0.10 8.54 9.19
C PHE A 80 0.43 8.87 7.79
N MET A 81 -0.17 9.85 7.13
CA MET A 81 0.23 10.38 5.81
C MET A 81 0.54 9.27 4.79
N CYS A 82 -0.28 8.22 4.78
CA CYS A 82 -0.10 7.04 3.93
C CYS A 82 1.32 6.45 4.03
N HIS A 83 1.79 6.12 5.25
CA HIS A 83 3.16 5.71 5.56
C HIS A 83 4.24 6.73 5.10
N GLY A 84 3.90 8.02 5.11
CA GLY A 84 4.79 9.12 4.73
C GLY A 84 4.84 9.42 3.23
N SER A 85 4.11 8.69 2.39
CA SER A 85 4.09 8.96 0.94
C SER A 85 3.42 10.28 0.58
N VAL A 86 2.52 10.79 1.42
CA VAL A 86 1.83 12.08 1.25
C VAL A 86 2.58 13.21 1.97
N ILE A 87 3.90 13.24 1.86
CA ILE A 87 4.78 14.16 2.60
C ILE A 87 4.46 15.65 2.37
N LEU A 88 3.91 16.01 1.23
CA LEU A 88 3.51 17.39 0.91
C LEU A 88 2.15 17.78 1.47
N GLY A 89 1.44 16.85 2.11
CA GLY A 89 0.05 17.03 2.52
C GLY A 89 -0.94 16.65 1.43
N HIS A 90 -2.18 16.44 1.85
CA HIS A 90 -3.28 16.10 0.95
C HIS A 90 -3.67 17.29 0.07
N ASP A 91 -4.23 17.00 -1.09
CA ASP A 91 -4.90 17.96 -1.97
C ASP A 91 -4.04 19.14 -2.42
N ARG A 92 -2.76 18.91 -2.70
CA ARG A 92 -1.84 19.95 -3.18
C ARG A 92 -2.26 20.42 -4.58
N TYR A 93 -2.36 21.75 -4.71
CA TYR A 93 -2.76 22.39 -5.96
C TYR A 93 -1.85 22.01 -7.14
N GLU A 94 -0.54 22.02 -6.90
CA GLU A 94 0.46 21.72 -7.93
C GLU A 94 0.32 20.29 -8.47
N VAL A 95 0.04 19.33 -7.58
CA VAL A 95 -0.19 17.92 -7.93
C VAL A 95 -1.50 17.78 -8.71
N LYS A 96 -2.57 18.42 -8.24
CA LYS A 96 -3.88 18.40 -8.93
C LYS A 96 -3.79 19.02 -10.32
N SER A 97 -3.12 20.16 -10.45
CA SER A 97 -2.94 20.83 -11.73
C SER A 97 -2.20 19.95 -12.74
N ALA A 98 -1.12 19.30 -12.31
CA ALA A 98 -0.37 18.37 -13.14
C ALA A 98 -1.22 17.16 -13.57
N LEU A 99 -2.00 16.59 -12.64
CA LEU A 99 -2.91 15.47 -12.94
C LEU A 99 -4.00 15.87 -13.94
N HIS A 100 -4.62 17.04 -13.78
CA HIS A 100 -5.61 17.55 -14.74
C HIS A 100 -5.01 17.71 -16.13
N GLU A 101 -3.80 18.25 -16.23
CA GLU A 101 -3.11 18.39 -17.52
C GLU A 101 -2.89 17.04 -18.22
N VAL A 102 -2.49 16.01 -17.46
CA VAL A 102 -2.29 14.66 -18.01
C VAL A 102 -3.63 14.03 -18.42
N ILE A 103 -4.69 14.21 -17.63
CA ILE A 103 -6.02 13.68 -17.94
C ILE A 103 -6.56 14.30 -19.23
N GLU A 104 -6.43 15.61 -19.41
CA GLU A 104 -6.87 16.32 -20.62
C GLU A 104 -6.12 15.89 -21.89
N LYS A 105 -4.84 15.56 -21.78
CA LYS A 105 -4.05 15.01 -22.89
C LYS A 105 -4.35 13.54 -23.19
N GLY A 106 -5.03 12.83 -22.29
CA GLY A 106 -5.16 11.39 -22.26
C GLY A 106 -3.93 10.73 -21.65
N TYR A 107 -4.11 9.58 -21.01
CA TYR A 107 -3.00 8.79 -20.47
C TYR A 107 -2.71 7.61 -21.40
N TYR A 108 -1.45 7.23 -21.49
CA TYR A 108 -0.94 6.30 -22.49
C TYR A 108 -0.64 4.94 -21.85
N ALA A 109 -1.68 4.14 -21.59
CA ALA A 109 -1.49 2.81 -21.04
C ALA A 109 -0.68 1.93 -22.00
N GLY A 110 0.44 1.35 -21.49
CA GLY A 110 1.28 0.43 -22.25
C GLY A 110 2.34 1.09 -23.14
N PHE A 111 2.51 2.40 -23.05
CA PHE A 111 3.56 3.14 -23.76
C PHE A 111 4.43 3.91 -22.76
N ASP A 112 5.71 4.10 -23.12
CA ASP A 112 6.58 5.02 -22.39
C ASP A 112 6.22 6.47 -22.72
N ASP A 113 6.38 7.36 -21.75
CA ASP A 113 6.10 8.78 -21.89
C ASP A 113 7.22 9.67 -21.35
N TRP A 114 7.20 10.94 -21.72
CA TRP A 114 8.21 11.90 -21.28
C TRP A 114 8.18 12.20 -19.76
N PRO A 115 7.04 12.31 -19.09
CA PRO A 115 6.96 12.41 -17.63
C PRO A 115 7.71 11.30 -16.90
N THR A 116 7.63 10.05 -17.36
CA THR A 116 8.37 8.92 -16.77
C THR A 116 9.88 9.10 -16.90
N VAL A 117 10.37 9.51 -18.08
CA VAL A 117 11.80 9.78 -18.32
C VAL A 117 12.28 10.92 -17.43
N ASN A 118 11.51 12.01 -17.35
CA ASN A 118 11.84 13.17 -16.52
C ASN A 118 11.87 12.80 -15.02
N LEU A 119 10.95 11.98 -14.54
CA LEU A 119 10.97 11.49 -13.16
C LEU A 119 12.22 10.64 -12.89
N ALA A 120 12.60 9.73 -13.80
CA ALA A 120 13.81 8.93 -13.67
C ALA A 120 15.05 9.82 -13.58
N GLN A 121 15.16 10.83 -14.44
CA GLN A 121 16.24 11.81 -14.38
C GLN A 121 16.31 12.52 -13.02
N LYS A 122 15.18 13.02 -12.51
CA LYS A 122 15.11 13.70 -11.22
C LYS A 122 15.55 12.82 -10.06
N ILE A 123 15.20 11.53 -10.09
CA ILE A 123 15.63 10.56 -9.08
C ILE A 123 17.15 10.35 -9.16
N CYS A 124 17.71 10.15 -10.35
CA CYS A 124 19.15 9.97 -10.54
C CYS A 124 19.95 11.22 -10.11
N GLU A 125 19.44 12.40 -10.41
CA GLU A 125 20.07 13.67 -9.97
C GLU A 125 20.03 13.84 -8.44
N SER A 126 19.00 13.31 -7.76
CA SER A 126 18.78 13.49 -6.32
C SER A 126 19.46 12.42 -5.47
N ILE A 127 19.70 11.23 -6.03
CA ILE A 127 20.24 10.08 -5.32
C ILE A 127 21.53 9.62 -6.01
N PRO A 128 22.73 9.97 -5.48
CA PRO A 128 24.01 9.68 -6.15
C PRO A 128 24.26 8.21 -6.49
N ALA A 129 23.65 7.28 -5.76
CA ALA A 129 23.78 5.84 -6.01
C ALA A 129 22.82 5.32 -7.09
N ALA A 130 21.87 6.14 -7.56
CA ALA A 130 20.90 5.75 -8.56
C ALA A 130 21.39 6.13 -9.96
N GLU A 131 22.06 5.22 -10.65
CA GLU A 131 22.54 5.43 -12.02
C GLU A 131 21.44 5.23 -13.05
N GLN A 132 20.56 4.25 -12.81
CA GLN A 132 19.41 3.91 -13.66
C GLN A 132 18.21 3.52 -12.81
N ILE A 133 17.01 3.79 -13.33
CA ILE A 133 15.76 3.54 -12.64
C ILE A 133 14.92 2.48 -13.37
N ARG A 134 14.33 1.58 -12.60
CA ARG A 134 13.25 0.71 -13.04
C ARG A 134 12.01 1.00 -12.21
N PHE A 135 10.95 1.44 -12.85
CA PHE A 135 9.66 1.65 -12.21
C PHE A 135 8.88 0.33 -12.09
N VAL A 136 8.13 0.21 -11.00
CA VAL A 136 7.22 -0.89 -10.69
C VAL A 136 5.96 -0.31 -10.04
N ASN A 137 4.87 -1.11 -9.97
CA ASN A 137 3.59 -0.61 -9.47
C ASN A 137 3.45 -0.64 -7.94
N SER A 138 4.33 -1.36 -7.25
CA SER A 138 4.27 -1.49 -5.78
C SER A 138 5.64 -1.74 -5.17
N GLY A 139 5.77 -1.47 -3.85
CA GLY A 139 6.98 -1.82 -3.10
C GLY A 139 7.24 -3.34 -3.08
N THR A 140 6.19 -4.16 -3.10
CA THR A 140 6.32 -5.62 -3.22
C THR A 140 6.98 -6.03 -4.52
N GLU A 141 6.56 -5.45 -5.65
CA GLU A 141 7.23 -5.68 -6.94
C GLU A 141 8.66 -5.17 -6.94
N GLY A 142 8.91 -4.02 -6.32
CA GLY A 142 10.25 -3.44 -6.19
C GLY A 142 11.19 -4.36 -5.43
N THR A 143 10.80 -4.86 -4.27
CA THR A 143 11.61 -5.80 -3.48
C THR A 143 11.77 -7.15 -4.18
N LEU A 144 10.74 -7.65 -4.86
CA LEU A 144 10.84 -8.88 -5.66
C LEU A 144 11.88 -8.73 -6.78
N LEU A 145 11.84 -7.63 -7.50
CA LEU A 145 12.80 -7.37 -8.58
C LEU A 145 14.20 -7.18 -8.03
N ALA A 146 14.38 -6.45 -6.93
CA ALA A 146 15.66 -6.23 -6.29
C ALA A 146 16.32 -7.56 -5.85
N LEU A 147 15.55 -8.44 -5.20
CA LEU A 147 16.04 -9.77 -4.80
C LEU A 147 16.42 -10.65 -6.01
N ARG A 148 15.62 -10.59 -7.07
CA ARG A 148 15.92 -11.32 -8.32
C ARG A 148 17.20 -10.83 -8.96
N LEU A 149 17.40 -9.50 -9.03
CA LEU A 149 18.61 -8.91 -9.57
C LEU A 149 19.86 -9.27 -8.72
N ALA A 150 19.73 -9.15 -7.40
CA ALA A 150 20.80 -9.50 -6.47
C ALA A 150 21.23 -10.97 -6.61
N ARG A 151 20.27 -11.89 -6.66
CA ARG A 151 20.54 -13.32 -6.89
C ARG A 151 21.17 -13.57 -8.26
N GLY A 152 20.62 -12.97 -9.32
CA GLY A 152 21.15 -13.12 -10.67
C GLY A 152 22.59 -12.61 -10.81
N HIS A 153 22.91 -11.51 -10.11
CA HIS A 153 24.25 -10.93 -10.14
C HIS A 153 25.27 -11.71 -9.29
N THR A 154 24.85 -12.17 -8.10
CA THR A 154 25.76 -12.79 -7.13
C THR A 154 25.83 -14.31 -7.22
N GLY A 155 24.86 -14.96 -7.86
CA GLY A 155 24.68 -16.42 -7.84
C GLY A 155 24.31 -16.99 -6.47
N ARG A 156 23.86 -16.16 -5.51
CA ARG A 156 23.50 -16.55 -4.15
C ARG A 156 21.99 -16.60 -3.98
N ASP A 157 21.50 -17.66 -3.36
CA ASP A 157 20.04 -17.84 -3.14
C ASP A 157 19.57 -17.28 -1.80
N LEU A 158 20.44 -17.36 -0.78
CA LEU A 158 20.09 -16.97 0.59
C LEU A 158 19.96 -15.47 0.73
N ILE A 159 18.91 -15.03 1.41
CA ILE A 159 18.68 -13.63 1.80
C ILE A 159 18.64 -13.48 3.31
N VAL A 160 19.05 -12.32 3.79
CA VAL A 160 18.92 -11.92 5.18
C VAL A 160 17.85 -10.83 5.28
N ARG A 161 16.94 -10.94 6.21
CA ARG A 161 15.96 -9.93 6.54
C ARG A 161 15.93 -9.61 8.02
N ILE A 162 15.40 -8.46 8.38
CA ILE A 162 15.23 -8.05 9.75
C ILE A 162 13.81 -8.37 10.21
N ASP A 163 13.70 -8.93 11.42
CA ASP A 163 12.41 -9.26 12.02
C ASP A 163 11.59 -8.00 12.31
N GLY A 164 10.27 -8.10 12.15
CA GLY A 164 9.34 -6.99 12.37
C GLY A 164 9.34 -5.91 11.30
N HIS A 165 10.25 -5.94 10.32
CA HIS A 165 10.25 -5.01 9.21
C HIS A 165 9.36 -5.53 8.07
N TYR A 166 8.55 -4.63 7.51
CA TYR A 166 7.72 -4.94 6.35
C TYR A 166 8.50 -4.72 5.05
N HIS A 167 8.56 -5.73 4.21
CA HIS A 167 9.31 -5.73 2.96
C HIS A 167 8.47 -6.10 1.73
N GLY A 168 7.15 -6.11 1.84
CA GLY A 168 6.22 -6.56 0.80
C GLY A 168 5.60 -7.92 1.08
N CYS A 169 4.67 -8.34 0.21
CA CYS A 169 3.82 -9.52 0.40
C CYS A 169 4.30 -10.76 -0.39
N GLN A 170 5.59 -10.93 -0.61
CA GLN A 170 6.14 -12.10 -1.28
C GLN A 170 6.60 -13.17 -0.26
N ASP A 171 6.57 -14.44 -0.65
CA ASP A 171 6.81 -15.58 0.24
C ASP A 171 8.15 -15.54 0.97
N TYR A 172 9.23 -15.12 0.30
CA TYR A 172 10.55 -14.95 0.93
C TYR A 172 10.53 -14.00 2.13
N LEU A 173 9.62 -13.03 2.14
CA LEU A 173 9.58 -11.99 3.15
C LEU A 173 8.58 -12.31 4.28
N PHE A 174 7.84 -13.43 4.14
CA PHE A 174 6.98 -14.01 5.16
C PHE A 174 7.47 -15.35 5.72
N ALA A 175 8.60 -15.87 5.22
CA ALA A 175 9.25 -17.05 5.76
C ALA A 175 10.04 -16.72 7.04
N ASN A 176 10.27 -17.72 7.90
CA ASN A 176 11.12 -17.62 9.11
C ASN A 176 10.87 -16.39 9.99
N ASN A 177 9.60 -16.03 10.18
CA ASN A 177 9.26 -14.95 11.09
C ASN A 177 9.64 -15.32 12.53
N LEU A 178 10.39 -14.46 13.19
CA LEU A 178 10.59 -14.56 14.65
C LEU A 178 9.32 -14.02 15.32
N VAL A 179 8.29 -14.84 15.39
CA VAL A 179 7.04 -14.42 16.03
C VAL A 179 7.30 -14.33 17.53
N SER A 180 7.50 -13.14 18.05
CA SER A 180 7.21 -12.88 19.44
C SER A 180 5.69 -12.95 19.56
N LYS A 181 5.13 -13.98 20.19
CA LYS A 181 3.76 -13.92 20.68
C LYS A 181 3.72 -12.70 21.61
N ILE A 182 3.07 -11.63 21.16
CA ILE A 182 2.66 -10.59 22.09
C ILE A 182 1.56 -11.26 22.90
N ASP A 183 1.95 -11.78 24.05
CA ASP A 183 1.00 -12.22 25.04
C ASP A 183 0.36 -10.94 25.56
N LEU A 184 -0.89 -10.72 25.19
CA LEU A 184 -1.70 -9.63 25.72
C LEU A 184 -2.16 -9.91 27.17
N SER A 185 -1.76 -11.04 27.73
CA SER A 185 -1.94 -11.27 29.15
C SER A 185 -0.99 -10.37 29.96
N ASN A 186 -1.56 -9.60 30.85
CA ASN A 186 -0.92 -8.53 31.65
C ASN A 186 0.02 -9.05 32.75
N ASP A 187 0.58 -10.26 32.62
CA ASP A 187 1.27 -10.95 33.71
C ASP A 187 2.81 -11.01 33.59
N GLY A 188 3.41 -10.27 32.69
CA GLY A 188 4.89 -10.14 32.66
C GLY A 188 5.69 -11.40 32.32
N SER A 189 5.07 -12.50 31.94
CA SER A 189 5.74 -13.77 31.68
C SER A 189 6.32 -13.86 30.26
N LYS A 190 7.53 -14.34 30.23
CA LYS A 190 8.50 -14.61 29.18
C LYS A 190 7.92 -14.71 27.74
N ARG A 191 8.35 -13.78 26.87
CA ARG A 191 8.19 -13.85 25.42
C ARG A 191 8.81 -15.16 24.89
N SER A 192 7.98 -16.10 24.49
CA SER A 192 8.44 -17.29 23.77
C SER A 192 8.79 -16.88 22.33
N LYS A 193 10.06 -16.95 21.97
CA LYS A 193 10.48 -16.85 20.56
C LYS A 193 10.03 -18.11 19.83
N THR A 194 8.95 -18.03 19.10
CA THR A 194 8.55 -19.09 18.17
C THR A 194 8.96 -18.65 16.77
N ILE A 195 9.80 -19.42 16.10
CA ILE A 195 10.02 -19.28 14.68
C ILE A 195 8.74 -19.76 14.01
N GLY A 196 8.07 -18.84 13.27
CA GLY A 196 6.80 -19.12 12.62
C GLY A 196 6.84 -18.75 11.15
N ARG A 197 6.06 -19.48 10.38
CA ARG A 197 5.81 -19.21 8.98
C ARG A 197 4.39 -18.67 8.84
N THR A 198 4.22 -17.65 7.98
CA THR A 198 2.88 -17.19 7.62
C THR A 198 2.14 -18.30 6.87
N SER A 199 0.88 -18.51 7.21
CA SER A 199 0.04 -19.51 6.55
C SER A 199 0.03 -19.31 5.04
N GLY A 200 0.22 -20.40 4.28
CA GLY A 200 0.30 -20.38 2.82
C GLY A 200 1.70 -20.20 2.23
N VAL A 201 2.71 -19.84 3.03
CA VAL A 201 4.12 -19.79 2.57
C VAL A 201 4.67 -21.21 2.48
N PRO A 202 5.23 -21.64 1.32
CA PRO A 202 5.84 -22.96 1.18
C PRO A 202 7.03 -23.17 2.13
N GLU A 203 7.18 -24.39 2.65
CA GLU A 203 8.24 -24.72 3.61
C GLU A 203 9.66 -24.53 3.06
N VAL A 204 9.85 -24.75 1.76
CA VAL A 204 11.14 -24.55 1.10
C VAL A 204 11.67 -23.12 1.25
N MET A 205 10.79 -22.14 1.44
CA MET A 205 11.18 -20.73 1.62
C MET A 205 12.00 -20.52 2.89
N ASP A 206 11.80 -21.34 3.92
CA ASP A 206 12.53 -21.23 5.19
C ASP A 206 14.06 -21.48 5.00
N SER A 207 14.45 -22.30 4.02
CA SER A 207 15.85 -22.57 3.68
C SER A 207 16.52 -21.41 2.90
N LEU A 208 15.73 -20.49 2.37
CA LEU A 208 16.20 -19.38 1.53
C LEU A 208 16.26 -18.04 2.27
N VAL A 209 15.84 -18.02 3.54
CA VAL A 209 15.72 -16.78 4.32
C VAL A 209 16.28 -16.93 5.72
N VAL A 210 17.19 -16.04 6.09
CA VAL A 210 17.64 -15.86 7.47
C VAL A 210 17.00 -14.62 8.05
N THR A 211 16.29 -14.76 9.16
CA THR A 211 15.71 -13.63 9.88
C THR A 211 16.57 -13.29 11.10
N ILE A 212 16.99 -12.05 11.19
CA ILE A 212 17.77 -11.54 12.32
C ILE A 212 16.94 -10.53 13.12
N PRO A 213 17.11 -10.47 14.45
CA PRO A 213 16.41 -9.47 15.26
C PRO A 213 16.95 -8.07 14.98
N TRP A 214 16.07 -7.06 15.11
CA TRP A 214 16.49 -5.65 15.01
C TRP A 214 17.29 -5.23 16.25
N ASN A 215 18.40 -4.51 16.03
CA ASN A 215 19.20 -3.87 17.07
C ASN A 215 19.58 -4.81 18.24
N ASN A 216 19.90 -6.06 17.94
CA ASN A 216 20.37 -7.05 18.90
C ASN A 216 21.78 -7.50 18.52
N PHE A 217 22.76 -6.92 19.20
CA PHE A 217 24.19 -7.17 19.02
C PHE A 217 24.70 -8.18 20.03
#